data_5199d070b408bdb69d99b35f67dcabf6
#
_entry.id   5199d070b408bdb69d99b35f67dcabf6
#
_cell.length_a   1.000
_cell.length_b   1.000
_cell.length_c   1.000
_cell.angle_alpha   90.00
_cell.angle_beta   90.00
_cell.angle_gamma   90.00
#
_symmetry.space_group_name_H-M   'P 1'
#
loop_
_entity.id
_entity.type
_entity.pdbx_description
1 polymer ?
#
loop_
_entity_poly.entity_id
_entity_poly.type
_entity_poly.pdbx_seq_one_letter_code
_entity_poly.pdbx_strand_id
1 'polypeptide(L)'
;MAERSRIERFRTSLHVRRPPVNRSEAEMGVVRMLVGCLIVVAVSSTQGAQPTSPKTQGAVLFEGAQLIAGDGRAPTDNSAFVVENGRFVQVGRKGTVPLPQGARRIDLTGKTVMPALIDLHSHLGYYDVKTMINSAQNYTRANLIDHLNRYAYHGIAATLSLGLDRGELPFQLRAATGSDTALFRTAGRGIAWPNAGPRADYWRDAPYGVRTEAEARTAVQELAARKVDFVKIWVDDREGTVPKLPPALYRAIIDEAHAHKLRVVAHVYYLADGKDLLRAGIDGFAHGIRDLEVDEEFIGLFKARPEVFLIPNLPDRAPGASDLAFLSETLPSEQIAPMRETSAKGSPARPRLFDVQARSLARLNAAGVRIGFGTDAGVGSPLGWSAHAELADMVEAGLTPAQALVAATRMSAAILRLDQHGMVANGKSADFIVLDASPLENITNTRRIAAVYLAGREVDRAKLRAGWSGRSSD
;
A
#
# COMPACT_ATOMS: atom_id res chain seq x y z
N MET A 1 -14.54 56.08 25.94
CA MET A 1 -13.34 56.90 26.25
C MET A 1 -12.18 56.17 25.64
N ALA A 2 -11.79 56.59 24.50
CA ALA A 2 -10.55 57.28 24.11
C ALA A 2 -9.36 56.26 24.18
N GLU A 3 -8.71 55.87 23.11
CA GLU A 3 -7.94 56.73 22.22
C GLU A 3 -7.73 56.08 20.85
N ARG A 4 -8.06 56.83 19.79
CA ARG A 4 -7.60 56.69 18.42
C ARG A 4 -6.30 57.51 18.29
N SER A 5 -5.34 57.05 17.56
CA SER A 5 -4.68 57.87 16.51
C SER A 5 -3.39 57.21 15.97
N ARG A 6 -3.31 57.26 14.64
CA ARG A 6 -2.20 57.60 13.73
C ARG A 6 -1.13 56.48 13.54
N ILE A 7 -0.92 56.07 12.30
CA ILE A 7 -0.08 56.77 11.33
C ILE A 7 -0.44 56.33 9.90
N GLU A 8 -0.76 57.32 9.07
CA GLU A 8 -0.78 57.24 7.61
C GLU A 8 0.62 57.52 7.02
N ARG A 9 0.79 56.97 5.78
CA ARG A 9 1.70 57.42 4.72
C ARG A 9 3.14 56.91 4.75
N PHE A 10 3.47 56.10 3.75
CA PHE A 10 4.48 56.43 2.74
C PHE A 10 4.24 55.61 1.47
N ARG A 11 3.70 56.27 0.43
CA ARG A 11 3.80 55.85 -0.98
C ARG A 11 5.13 56.41 -1.52
N THR A 12 5.93 55.57 -2.12
CA THR A 12 6.92 55.99 -3.12
C THR A 12 6.94 54.99 -4.27
N SER A 13 6.58 55.53 -5.43
CA SER A 13 6.61 54.91 -6.73
C SER A 13 8.05 54.76 -7.21
N LEU A 14 8.38 53.62 -7.77
CA LEU A 14 9.58 53.43 -8.60
C LEU A 14 9.13 52.91 -9.97
N HIS A 15 9.20 53.82 -10.93
CA HIS A 15 9.11 53.58 -12.38
C HIS A 15 10.38 52.89 -12.83
N VAL A 16 10.30 51.71 -13.41
CA VAL A 16 11.37 51.12 -14.21
C VAL A 16 10.95 51.09 -15.67
N ARG A 17 11.72 51.86 -16.48
CA ARG A 17 11.58 52.01 -17.93
C ARG A 17 12.00 50.74 -18.67
N ARG A 18 11.21 50.34 -19.66
CA ARG A 18 11.59 49.36 -20.70
C ARG A 18 12.42 50.06 -21.80
N PRO A 19 13.45 49.44 -22.36
CA PRO A 19 14.09 49.91 -23.58
C PRO A 19 13.36 49.37 -24.83
N PRO A 20 13.50 50.06 -25.98
CA PRO A 20 12.69 49.83 -27.17
C PRO A 20 13.21 48.73 -28.10
N VAL A 21 12.27 48.09 -28.77
CA VAL A 21 12.48 47.12 -29.85
C VAL A 21 12.87 47.92 -31.11
N ASN A 22 13.98 47.55 -31.75
CA ASN A 22 14.35 48.08 -33.06
C ASN A 22 14.08 47.02 -34.12
N ARG A 23 13.20 47.32 -35.06
CA ARG A 23 13.01 46.60 -36.32
C ARG A 23 13.90 47.26 -37.35
N SER A 24 14.64 46.46 -38.12
CA SER A 24 15.02 46.86 -39.46
C SER A 24 15.04 45.61 -40.37
N GLU A 25 14.14 45.69 -41.34
CA GLU A 25 14.13 44.88 -42.57
C GLU A 25 15.29 45.31 -43.46
N ALA A 26 15.92 44.40 -44.16
CA ALA A 26 16.44 44.61 -45.49
C ALA A 26 16.70 43.27 -46.19
N GLU A 27 16.18 43.22 -47.39
CA GLU A 27 16.16 42.13 -48.34
C GLU A 27 17.49 41.92 -49.08
N MET A 28 17.54 40.78 -49.76
CA MET A 28 18.17 40.45 -51.05
C MET A 28 19.59 39.88 -51.06
N GLY A 29 19.68 38.77 -51.79
CA GLY A 29 20.90 38.42 -52.51
C GLY A 29 21.18 36.90 -52.62
N VAL A 30 20.57 36.27 -53.66
CA VAL A 30 20.92 34.92 -54.12
C VAL A 30 22.26 34.92 -54.80
N VAL A 31 23.24 34.13 -54.34
CA VAL A 31 24.33 33.60 -55.16
C VAL A 31 24.61 32.16 -54.79
N ARG A 32 24.40 31.25 -55.74
CA ARG A 32 24.83 29.86 -55.73
C ARG A 32 26.33 29.80 -55.90
N MET A 33 27.05 29.13 -55.03
CA MET A 33 28.38 28.61 -55.31
C MET A 33 28.53 27.20 -54.74
N LEU A 34 28.54 26.20 -55.56
CA LEU A 34 28.88 24.83 -55.33
C LEU A 34 30.38 24.71 -55.02
N VAL A 35 30.73 24.36 -53.80
CA VAL A 35 32.06 23.82 -53.47
C VAL A 35 31.83 22.51 -52.72
N GLY A 36 32.15 21.40 -53.35
CA GLY A 36 32.12 20.08 -52.75
C GLY A 36 33.24 19.93 -51.73
N CYS A 37 32.88 19.75 -50.46
CA CYS A 37 33.78 19.21 -49.46
C CYS A 37 33.28 17.82 -49.08
N LEU A 38 34.02 16.79 -49.45
CA LEU A 38 33.87 15.44 -48.90
C LEU A 38 34.21 15.48 -47.38
N ILE A 39 33.19 15.47 -46.54
CA ILE A 39 33.40 15.20 -45.13
C ILE A 39 33.20 13.70 -44.92
N VAL A 40 34.31 12.99 -44.70
CA VAL A 40 34.30 11.61 -44.21
C VAL A 40 33.82 11.65 -42.77
N VAL A 41 32.52 11.37 -42.54
CA VAL A 41 31.96 11.16 -41.20
C VAL A 41 32.36 9.77 -40.75
N ALA A 42 33.35 9.68 -39.89
CA ALA A 42 33.63 8.46 -39.11
C ALA A 42 32.44 8.23 -38.18
N VAL A 43 31.54 7.33 -38.54
CA VAL A 43 30.48 6.84 -37.67
C VAL A 43 31.13 5.94 -36.61
N SER A 44 31.49 6.52 -35.48
CA SER A 44 31.78 5.73 -34.26
C SER A 44 30.49 5.07 -33.82
N SER A 45 30.33 3.78 -34.09
CA SER A 45 29.27 2.95 -33.56
C SER A 45 29.48 2.82 -32.05
N THR A 46 28.85 3.68 -31.25
CA THR A 46 28.61 3.40 -29.85
C THR A 46 27.65 2.20 -29.82
N GLN A 47 28.18 1.02 -29.54
CA GLN A 47 27.36 -0.13 -29.17
C GLN A 47 26.59 0.26 -27.90
N GLY A 48 25.33 0.67 -28.08
CA GLY A 48 24.40 0.79 -27.01
C GLY A 48 24.29 -0.57 -26.34
N ALA A 49 24.57 -0.63 -25.03
CA ALA A 49 24.34 -1.81 -24.24
C ALA A 49 22.89 -2.27 -24.46
N GLN A 50 22.70 -3.39 -25.11
CA GLN A 50 21.39 -4.01 -25.22
C GLN A 50 20.88 -4.27 -23.79
N PRO A 51 19.62 -3.97 -23.50
CA PRO A 51 19.04 -4.36 -22.23
C PRO A 51 19.18 -5.88 -22.12
N THR A 52 19.91 -6.34 -21.11
CA THR A 52 20.05 -7.77 -20.81
C THR A 52 18.65 -8.32 -20.59
N SER A 53 18.21 -9.18 -21.49
CA SER A 53 16.96 -9.94 -21.29
C SER A 53 17.02 -10.59 -19.91
N PRO A 54 15.94 -10.54 -19.10
CA PRO A 54 15.93 -11.17 -17.81
C PRO A 54 16.31 -12.65 -18.02
N LYS A 55 17.34 -13.13 -17.30
CA LYS A 55 17.74 -14.53 -17.34
C LYS A 55 16.51 -15.37 -17.09
N THR A 56 16.11 -16.21 -18.03
CA THR A 56 15.02 -17.17 -17.89
C THR A 56 15.29 -17.98 -16.64
N GLN A 57 14.44 -17.85 -15.65
CA GLN A 57 14.56 -18.61 -14.41
C GLN A 57 14.09 -20.02 -14.72
N GLY A 58 14.99 -21.00 -14.60
CA GLY A 58 14.67 -22.42 -14.84
C GLY A 58 13.52 -22.86 -13.95
N ALA A 59 12.78 -23.87 -14.38
CA ALA A 59 11.67 -24.41 -13.63
C ALA A 59 12.13 -24.94 -12.26
N VAL A 60 11.31 -24.72 -11.22
CA VAL A 60 11.51 -25.22 -9.86
C VAL A 60 10.25 -25.97 -9.42
N LEU A 61 10.41 -27.23 -9.03
CA LEU A 61 9.34 -28.02 -8.38
C LEU A 61 9.47 -27.88 -6.86
N PHE A 62 8.41 -27.44 -6.22
CA PHE A 62 8.21 -27.44 -4.77
C PHE A 62 7.26 -28.56 -4.41
N GLU A 63 7.57 -29.35 -3.38
CA GLU A 63 6.70 -30.48 -3.02
C GLU A 63 6.73 -30.83 -1.54
N GLY A 64 5.66 -31.50 -1.05
CA GLY A 64 5.56 -32.04 0.30
C GLY A 64 4.85 -31.13 1.31
N ALA A 65 4.62 -29.86 0.99
CA ALA A 65 3.96 -28.93 1.90
C ALA A 65 2.43 -29.16 2.00
N GLN A 66 1.85 -28.70 3.12
CA GLN A 66 0.44 -28.33 3.16
C GLN A 66 0.26 -27.03 2.39
N LEU A 67 -0.65 -27.00 1.40
CA LEU A 67 -0.90 -25.85 0.54
C LEU A 67 -2.24 -25.21 0.86
N ILE A 68 -2.21 -23.94 1.26
CA ILE A 68 -3.36 -23.02 1.36
C ILE A 68 -3.41 -22.21 0.06
N ALA A 69 -4.35 -22.50 -0.81
CA ALA A 69 -4.39 -21.88 -2.14
C ALA A 69 -4.83 -20.38 -2.13
N GLY A 70 -5.41 -19.91 -1.02
CA GLY A 70 -5.94 -18.55 -0.89
C GLY A 70 -7.40 -18.38 -1.39
N ASP A 71 -8.06 -19.46 -1.79
CA ASP A 71 -9.42 -19.46 -2.30
C ASP A 71 -10.50 -19.69 -1.22
N GLY A 72 -10.09 -19.94 0.02
CA GLY A 72 -10.97 -20.22 1.17
C GLY A 72 -11.38 -21.67 1.30
N ARG A 73 -10.90 -22.56 0.42
CA ARG A 73 -11.13 -24.01 0.51
C ARG A 73 -10.19 -24.67 1.52
N ALA A 74 -10.49 -25.93 1.85
CA ALA A 74 -9.59 -26.74 2.66
C ALA A 74 -8.19 -26.85 2.03
N PRO A 75 -7.12 -26.86 2.85
CA PRO A 75 -5.76 -26.97 2.34
C PRO A 75 -5.53 -28.32 1.65
N THR A 76 -4.56 -28.35 0.73
CA THR A 76 -4.11 -29.58 0.08
C THR A 76 -2.86 -30.08 0.80
N ASP A 77 -2.96 -31.22 1.47
CA ASP A 77 -1.83 -31.88 2.08
C ASP A 77 -0.94 -32.55 1.03
N ASN A 78 0.36 -32.64 1.34
CA ASN A 78 1.36 -33.25 0.46
C ASN A 78 1.23 -32.71 -0.99
N SER A 79 1.22 -31.39 -1.10
CA SER A 79 1.09 -30.69 -2.38
C SER A 79 2.37 -30.72 -3.21
N ALA A 80 2.24 -30.38 -4.48
CA ALA A 80 3.35 -30.05 -5.36
C ALA A 80 2.96 -28.95 -6.32
N PHE A 81 3.91 -28.08 -6.67
CA PHE A 81 3.70 -27.05 -7.68
C PHE A 81 5.01 -26.69 -8.39
N VAL A 82 4.90 -26.34 -9.67
CA VAL A 82 6.02 -25.89 -10.49
C VAL A 82 5.94 -24.38 -10.66
N VAL A 83 7.07 -23.72 -10.41
CA VAL A 83 7.27 -22.31 -10.70
C VAL A 83 8.25 -22.17 -11.86
N GLU A 84 7.86 -21.44 -12.88
CA GLU A 84 8.69 -21.11 -14.03
C GLU A 84 8.39 -19.68 -14.49
N ASN A 85 9.42 -18.91 -14.84
CA ASN A 85 9.29 -17.52 -15.29
C ASN A 85 8.42 -16.65 -14.37
N GLY A 86 8.54 -16.85 -13.06
CA GLY A 86 7.82 -16.08 -12.05
C GLY A 86 6.36 -16.46 -11.84
N ARG A 87 5.89 -17.58 -12.42
CA ARG A 87 4.49 -18.00 -12.37
C ARG A 87 4.35 -19.43 -11.89
N PHE A 88 3.21 -19.74 -11.27
CA PHE A 88 2.78 -21.11 -11.07
C PHE A 88 2.33 -21.71 -12.41
N VAL A 89 3.06 -22.67 -12.95
CA VAL A 89 2.68 -23.33 -14.20
C VAL A 89 1.86 -24.58 -13.97
N GLN A 90 2.05 -25.24 -12.83
CA GLN A 90 1.24 -26.38 -12.42
C GLN A 90 1.13 -26.46 -10.90
N VAL A 91 -0.07 -26.72 -10.39
CA VAL A 91 -0.37 -26.91 -8.96
C VAL A 91 -1.20 -28.16 -8.77
N GLY A 92 -0.84 -29.03 -7.82
CA GLY A 92 -1.53 -30.28 -7.57
C GLY A 92 -1.03 -30.99 -6.31
N ARG A 93 -1.19 -32.32 -6.26
CA ARG A 93 -0.65 -33.18 -5.20
C ARG A 93 0.73 -33.71 -5.61
N LYS A 94 1.59 -34.02 -4.63
CA LYS A 94 2.85 -34.72 -4.85
C LYS A 94 2.61 -36.05 -5.60
N GLY A 95 3.42 -36.31 -6.60
CA GLY A 95 3.28 -37.45 -7.49
C GLY A 95 2.34 -37.24 -8.67
N THR A 96 1.47 -36.20 -8.68
CA THR A 96 0.64 -35.87 -9.84
C THR A 96 1.16 -34.70 -10.66
N VAL A 97 2.13 -33.95 -10.11
CA VAL A 97 2.80 -32.83 -10.80
C VAL A 97 4.14 -33.35 -11.31
N PRO A 98 4.34 -33.43 -12.64
CA PRO A 98 5.60 -33.94 -13.19
C PRO A 98 6.75 -32.97 -12.93
N LEU A 99 7.93 -33.48 -12.75
CA LEU A 99 9.17 -32.70 -12.69
C LEU A 99 9.55 -32.29 -14.12
N PRO A 100 9.59 -31.01 -14.49
CA PRO A 100 10.07 -30.57 -15.80
C PRO A 100 11.55 -30.95 -15.99
N GLN A 101 11.96 -31.26 -17.22
CA GLN A 101 13.34 -31.59 -17.51
C GLN A 101 14.29 -30.45 -17.09
N GLY A 102 15.32 -30.75 -16.33
CA GLY A 102 16.28 -29.77 -15.83
C GLY A 102 15.78 -28.91 -14.67
N ALA A 103 14.58 -29.16 -14.16
CA ALA A 103 14.02 -28.39 -13.02
C ALA A 103 14.76 -28.80 -11.71
N ARG A 104 14.99 -27.79 -10.87
CA ARG A 104 15.42 -27.97 -9.49
C ARG A 104 14.22 -28.42 -8.64
N ARG A 105 14.47 -29.29 -7.67
CA ARG A 105 13.46 -29.74 -6.71
C ARG A 105 13.74 -29.15 -5.33
N ILE A 106 12.69 -28.67 -4.65
CA ILE A 106 12.72 -28.18 -3.29
C ILE A 106 11.71 -28.98 -2.47
N ASP A 107 12.20 -29.68 -1.45
CA ASP A 107 11.36 -30.42 -0.49
C ASP A 107 10.87 -29.45 0.59
N LEU A 108 9.57 -29.36 0.73
CA LEU A 108 8.86 -28.55 1.73
C LEU A 108 8.07 -29.44 2.72
N THR A 109 8.48 -30.70 2.89
CA THR A 109 7.84 -31.62 3.84
C THR A 109 7.83 -31.02 5.25
N GLY A 110 6.66 -31.02 5.91
CA GLY A 110 6.46 -30.40 7.23
C GLY A 110 6.26 -28.88 7.23
N LYS A 111 6.25 -28.26 6.06
CA LYS A 111 5.97 -26.82 5.90
C LYS A 111 4.52 -26.59 5.43
N THR A 112 4.09 -25.34 5.59
CA THR A 112 2.84 -24.83 5.00
C THR A 112 3.17 -23.75 3.99
N VAL A 113 2.51 -23.76 2.84
CA VAL A 113 2.61 -22.73 1.80
C VAL A 113 1.30 -21.98 1.71
N MET A 114 1.37 -20.67 1.63
CA MET A 114 0.23 -19.78 1.39
C MET A 114 0.60 -18.66 0.41
N PRO A 115 -0.37 -17.99 -0.26
CA PRO A 115 -0.08 -16.80 -1.05
C PRO A 115 0.54 -15.71 -0.19
N ALA A 116 1.42 -14.91 -0.76
CA ALA A 116 1.91 -13.70 -0.10
C ALA A 116 0.79 -12.68 0.11
N LEU A 117 0.91 -11.87 1.16
CA LEU A 117 -0.09 -10.90 1.60
C LEU A 117 -0.15 -9.68 0.69
N ILE A 118 -1.28 -9.00 0.69
CA ILE A 118 -1.50 -7.74 -0.04
C ILE A 118 -2.15 -6.75 0.90
N ASP A 119 -1.46 -5.64 1.18
CA ASP A 119 -1.88 -4.58 2.09
C ASP A 119 -2.52 -3.42 1.32
N LEU A 120 -3.81 -3.18 1.53
CA LEU A 120 -4.59 -2.14 0.83
C LEU A 120 -4.53 -0.77 1.51
N HIS A 121 -3.82 -0.64 2.65
CA HIS A 121 -3.76 0.63 3.36
C HIS A 121 -2.45 0.80 4.12
N SER A 122 -1.57 1.59 3.56
CA SER A 122 -0.31 1.99 4.19
C SER A 122 0.00 3.46 3.92
N HIS A 123 0.95 4.02 4.67
CA HIS A 123 1.45 5.38 4.53
C HIS A 123 2.98 5.38 4.55
N LEU A 124 3.58 4.98 3.44
CA LEU A 124 5.02 4.74 3.38
C LEU A 124 5.85 6.00 3.17
N GLY A 125 7.12 5.94 3.55
CA GLY A 125 8.14 6.93 3.20
C GLY A 125 8.39 8.03 4.23
N TYR A 126 7.51 8.24 5.20
CA TYR A 126 7.66 9.31 6.19
C TYR A 126 8.41 8.90 7.45
N TYR A 127 8.33 7.63 7.83
CA TYR A 127 9.01 7.08 8.99
C TYR A 127 10.41 6.59 8.61
N ASP A 128 11.43 7.10 9.27
CA ASP A 128 12.79 6.55 9.17
C ASP A 128 12.98 5.55 10.30
N VAL A 129 13.12 4.28 9.94
CA VAL A 129 13.23 3.19 10.92
C VAL A 129 14.53 3.27 11.73
N LYS A 130 15.60 3.86 11.20
CA LYS A 130 16.89 3.98 11.90
C LYS A 130 16.86 5.05 12.98
N THR A 131 16.28 6.20 12.65
CA THR A 131 16.20 7.35 13.57
C THR A 131 14.92 7.37 14.39
N MET A 132 13.93 6.55 14.06
CA MET A 132 12.58 6.51 14.67
C MET A 132 11.82 7.85 14.52
N ILE A 133 12.15 8.64 13.50
CA ILE A 133 11.55 9.96 13.29
C ILE A 133 10.61 9.91 12.10
N ASN A 134 9.40 10.43 12.30
CA ASN A 134 8.49 10.76 11.22
C ASN A 134 8.74 12.19 10.72
N SER A 135 8.98 12.34 9.42
CA SER A 135 9.25 13.64 8.82
C SER A 135 8.91 13.64 7.32
N ALA A 136 8.50 14.80 6.81
CA ALA A 136 8.33 15.00 5.37
C ALA A 136 9.67 14.89 4.60
N GLN A 137 10.80 15.20 5.25
CA GLN A 137 12.13 15.07 4.69
C GLN A 137 12.55 13.61 4.45
N ASN A 138 11.95 12.67 5.18
CA ASN A 138 12.19 11.24 5.00
C ASN A 138 11.52 10.68 3.74
N TYR A 139 10.63 11.44 3.09
CA TYR A 139 9.92 10.99 1.88
C TYR A 139 10.87 10.95 0.68
N THR A 140 11.76 9.98 0.69
CA THR A 140 12.82 9.76 -0.31
C THR A 140 12.68 8.40 -0.96
N ARG A 141 13.26 8.24 -2.17
CA ARG A 141 13.30 6.95 -2.87
C ARG A 141 13.96 5.86 -2.02
N ALA A 142 15.06 6.18 -1.35
CA ALA A 142 15.80 5.21 -0.54
C ALA A 142 14.94 4.69 0.62
N ASN A 143 14.25 5.60 1.34
CA ASN A 143 13.40 5.23 2.45
C ASN A 143 12.15 4.44 2.01
N LEU A 144 11.53 4.82 0.89
CA LEU A 144 10.42 4.06 0.31
C LEU A 144 10.83 2.64 -0.10
N ILE A 145 12.01 2.49 -0.71
CA ILE A 145 12.56 1.16 -1.05
C ILE A 145 12.86 0.35 0.22
N ASP A 146 13.40 0.95 1.28
CA ASP A 146 13.61 0.27 2.56
C ASP A 146 12.27 -0.25 3.13
N HIS A 147 11.21 0.56 3.09
CA HIS A 147 9.89 0.14 3.52
C HIS A 147 9.35 -1.03 2.67
N LEU A 148 9.47 -0.98 1.35
CA LEU A 148 9.04 -2.05 0.47
C LEU A 148 9.86 -3.34 0.67
N ASN A 149 11.14 -3.22 1.00
CA ASN A 149 11.98 -4.36 1.38
C ASN A 149 11.53 -4.99 2.70
N ARG A 150 11.12 -4.19 3.70
CA ARG A 150 10.54 -4.69 4.95
C ARG A 150 9.22 -5.41 4.71
N TYR A 151 8.38 -4.89 3.81
CA TYR A 151 7.17 -5.56 3.38
C TYR A 151 7.48 -6.92 2.74
N ALA A 152 8.40 -6.97 1.78
CA ALA A 152 8.84 -8.22 1.15
C ALA A 152 9.42 -9.21 2.18
N TYR A 153 10.25 -8.74 3.11
CA TYR A 153 10.82 -9.53 4.19
C TYR A 153 9.75 -10.26 5.02
N HIS A 154 8.64 -9.56 5.30
CA HIS A 154 7.51 -10.08 6.07
C HIS A 154 6.44 -10.78 5.22
N GLY A 155 6.70 -11.05 3.94
CA GLY A 155 5.82 -11.83 3.07
C GLY A 155 4.67 -11.01 2.47
N ILE A 156 4.80 -9.70 2.37
CA ILE A 156 3.81 -8.83 1.71
C ILE A 156 4.27 -8.57 0.28
N ALA A 157 3.50 -9.07 -0.70
CA ALA A 157 3.82 -8.97 -2.14
C ALA A 157 3.43 -7.63 -2.76
N ALA A 158 2.43 -6.94 -2.20
CA ALA A 158 1.96 -5.66 -2.72
C ALA A 158 1.39 -4.78 -1.61
N THR A 159 1.53 -3.47 -1.77
CA THR A 159 0.91 -2.49 -0.86
C THR A 159 0.36 -1.30 -1.62
N LEU A 160 -0.75 -0.73 -1.11
CA LEU A 160 -1.34 0.52 -1.56
C LEU A 160 -1.04 1.63 -0.56
N SER A 161 -0.21 2.60 -0.97
CA SER A 161 -0.03 3.85 -0.23
C SER A 161 -1.25 4.75 -0.47
N LEU A 162 -2.02 5.03 0.61
CA LEU A 162 -3.39 5.49 0.49
C LEU A 162 -3.56 6.98 0.85
N GLY A 163 -3.16 7.85 -0.10
CA GLY A 163 -3.56 9.25 -0.11
C GLY A 163 -2.59 10.25 0.54
N LEU A 164 -1.37 9.85 0.91
CA LEU A 164 -0.36 10.75 1.48
C LEU A 164 0.88 10.92 0.60
N ASP A 165 0.87 10.38 -0.60
CA ASP A 165 2.01 10.42 -1.50
C ASP A 165 2.16 11.81 -2.17
N ARG A 166 3.42 12.25 -2.37
CA ARG A 166 3.74 13.57 -2.90
C ARG A 166 4.59 13.51 -4.16
N GLY A 167 4.39 14.47 -5.06
CA GLY A 167 5.23 14.67 -6.25
C GLY A 167 5.21 13.50 -7.23
N GLU A 168 6.31 13.31 -7.95
CA GLU A 168 6.44 12.29 -9.00
C GLU A 168 6.97 10.94 -8.49
N LEU A 169 7.62 10.94 -7.34
CA LEU A 169 8.32 9.78 -6.79
C LEU A 169 7.43 8.53 -6.64
N PRO A 170 6.18 8.59 -6.13
CA PRO A 170 5.32 7.42 -6.01
C PRO A 170 5.00 6.80 -7.37
N PHE A 171 4.81 7.59 -8.41
CA PHE A 171 4.51 7.11 -9.76
C PHE A 171 5.74 6.48 -10.44
N GLN A 172 6.92 7.04 -10.19
CA GLN A 172 8.20 6.45 -10.63
C GLN A 172 8.45 5.11 -9.94
N LEU A 173 8.18 5.00 -8.64
CA LEU A 173 8.31 3.74 -7.89
C LEU A 173 7.32 2.70 -8.39
N ARG A 174 6.05 3.06 -8.59
CA ARG A 174 5.04 2.15 -9.13
C ARG A 174 5.47 1.53 -10.46
N ALA A 175 6.14 2.30 -11.32
CA ALA A 175 6.65 1.82 -12.60
C ALA A 175 7.93 0.96 -12.46
N ALA A 176 8.69 1.12 -11.40
CA ALA A 176 10.00 0.50 -11.19
C ALA A 176 9.98 -0.71 -10.24
N THR A 177 8.93 -0.88 -9.40
CA THR A 177 8.85 -2.01 -8.47
C THR A 177 8.54 -3.30 -9.22
N GLY A 178 9.33 -4.31 -8.93
CA GLY A 178 9.31 -5.60 -9.61
C GLY A 178 9.60 -6.75 -8.65
N SER A 179 10.34 -7.74 -9.11
CA SER A 179 10.53 -9.04 -8.47
C SER A 179 11.32 -9.07 -7.16
N ASP A 180 11.93 -7.97 -6.75
CA ASP A 180 12.87 -7.96 -5.61
C ASP A 180 12.33 -7.22 -4.38
N THR A 181 11.21 -6.51 -4.53
CA THR A 181 10.52 -5.77 -3.46
C THR A 181 9.02 -6.00 -3.54
N ALA A 182 8.28 -5.60 -2.51
CA ALA A 182 6.83 -5.53 -2.61
C ALA A 182 6.41 -4.57 -3.76
N LEU A 183 5.36 -4.92 -4.50
CA LEU A 183 4.77 -4.05 -5.51
C LEU A 183 4.17 -2.81 -4.84
N PHE A 184 4.52 -1.65 -5.36
CA PHE A 184 3.98 -0.38 -4.90
C PHE A 184 2.78 0.06 -5.73
N ARG A 185 1.68 0.40 -5.08
CA ARG A 185 0.49 1.03 -5.63
C ARG A 185 0.22 2.32 -4.88
N THR A 186 -0.44 3.29 -5.53
CA THR A 186 -0.59 4.61 -4.93
C THR A 186 -1.92 5.26 -5.27
N ALA A 187 -2.56 5.85 -4.27
CA ALA A 187 -3.66 6.78 -4.43
C ALA A 187 -3.18 8.23 -4.67
N GLY A 188 -1.85 8.46 -4.72
CA GLY A 188 -1.31 9.80 -4.80
C GLY A 188 -1.69 10.63 -3.58
N ARG A 189 -2.07 11.87 -3.81
CA ARG A 189 -2.61 12.78 -2.79
C ARG A 189 -4.08 12.42 -2.53
N GLY A 190 -4.48 12.38 -1.28
CA GLY A 190 -5.89 12.28 -0.95
C GLY A 190 -6.58 13.65 -0.96
N ILE A 191 -7.88 13.68 -0.67
CA ILE A 191 -8.70 14.90 -0.67
C ILE A 191 -9.41 15.02 0.67
N ALA A 192 -9.37 16.22 1.27
CA ALA A 192 -10.00 16.52 2.55
C ALA A 192 -10.51 17.99 2.57
N TRP A 193 -11.27 18.34 3.57
CA TRP A 193 -11.41 19.75 3.92
C TRP A 193 -10.04 20.30 4.33
N PRO A 194 -9.70 21.56 4.06
CA PRO A 194 -8.38 22.11 4.40
C PRO A 194 -7.99 21.85 5.86
N ASN A 195 -6.85 21.26 6.07
CA ASN A 195 -6.29 20.82 7.36
C ASN A 195 -7.06 19.70 8.08
N ALA A 196 -8.07 19.09 7.46
CA ALA A 196 -8.87 18.01 8.04
C ALA A 196 -8.46 16.59 7.57
N GLY A 197 -7.36 16.46 6.86
CA GLY A 197 -6.71 15.18 6.58
C GLY A 197 -6.06 14.58 7.85
N PRO A 198 -5.02 13.77 7.75
CA PRO A 198 -4.34 13.18 8.90
C PRO A 198 -3.83 14.22 9.90
N ARG A 199 -3.79 13.86 11.20
CA ARG A 199 -3.45 14.81 12.28
C ARG A 199 -2.00 15.30 12.25
N ALA A 200 -1.06 14.46 11.85
CA ALA A 200 0.35 14.74 11.98
C ALA A 200 0.80 15.88 11.05
N ASP A 201 1.58 16.81 11.59
CA ASP A 201 2.04 18.00 10.86
C ASP A 201 2.88 17.69 9.63
N TYR A 202 3.67 16.63 9.68
CA TYR A 202 4.49 16.18 8.54
C TYR A 202 3.68 15.64 7.35
N TRP A 203 2.37 15.40 7.54
CA TRP A 203 1.44 14.99 6.47
C TRP A 203 0.49 16.09 6.02
N ARG A 204 0.44 17.22 6.73
CA ARG A 204 -0.59 18.27 6.57
C ARG A 204 -0.78 18.75 5.14
N ASP A 205 0.32 18.88 4.39
CA ASP A 205 0.29 19.34 3.01
C ASP A 205 0.16 18.21 1.97
N ALA A 206 0.08 16.95 2.41
CA ALA A 206 -0.03 15.84 1.47
C ALA A 206 -1.40 15.80 0.79
N PRO A 207 -2.55 15.87 1.49
CA PRO A 207 -3.87 15.91 0.85
C PRO A 207 -4.13 17.25 0.13
N TYR A 208 -5.03 17.20 -0.86
CA TYR A 208 -5.67 18.41 -1.37
C TYR A 208 -6.68 18.92 -0.34
N GLY A 209 -6.60 20.20 0.01
CA GLY A 209 -7.60 20.88 0.82
C GLY A 209 -8.61 21.57 -0.08
N VAL A 210 -9.86 21.09 -0.16
CA VAL A 210 -10.89 21.61 -1.07
C VAL A 210 -12.05 22.26 -0.31
N ARG A 211 -12.56 23.41 -0.82
CA ARG A 211 -13.68 24.15 -0.25
C ARG A 211 -14.87 24.25 -1.19
N THR A 212 -14.65 24.00 -2.49
CA THR A 212 -15.67 24.10 -3.52
C THR A 212 -15.73 22.85 -4.36
N GLU A 213 -16.87 22.59 -5.01
CA GLU A 213 -17.01 21.45 -5.93
C GLU A 213 -16.04 21.56 -7.12
N ALA A 214 -15.76 22.77 -7.60
CA ALA A 214 -14.80 23.00 -8.67
C ALA A 214 -13.39 22.57 -8.26
N GLU A 215 -12.93 22.95 -7.06
CA GLU A 215 -11.64 22.49 -6.52
C GLU A 215 -11.61 20.96 -6.34
N ALA A 216 -12.71 20.37 -5.83
CA ALA A 216 -12.85 18.94 -5.64
C ALA A 216 -12.72 18.17 -6.97
N ARG A 217 -13.42 18.60 -8.02
CA ARG A 217 -13.34 17.99 -9.36
C ARG A 217 -11.95 18.17 -9.96
N THR A 218 -11.34 19.35 -9.85
CA THR A 218 -9.96 19.60 -10.33
C THR A 218 -8.97 18.65 -9.67
N ALA A 219 -9.05 18.45 -8.34
CA ALA A 219 -8.18 17.52 -7.64
C ALA A 219 -8.32 16.08 -8.17
N VAL A 220 -9.55 15.62 -8.45
CA VAL A 220 -9.79 14.31 -9.05
C VAL A 220 -9.23 14.21 -10.46
N GLN A 221 -9.39 15.23 -11.29
CA GLN A 221 -8.86 15.27 -12.66
C GLN A 221 -7.33 15.18 -12.68
N GLU A 222 -6.64 15.88 -11.77
CA GLU A 222 -5.19 15.77 -11.59
C GLU A 222 -4.78 14.34 -11.19
N LEU A 223 -5.50 13.70 -10.26
CA LEU A 223 -5.25 12.31 -9.86
C LEU A 223 -5.51 11.33 -11.00
N ALA A 224 -6.57 11.53 -11.78
CA ALA A 224 -6.91 10.72 -12.94
C ALA A 224 -5.83 10.82 -14.04
N ALA A 225 -5.31 12.03 -14.31
CA ALA A 225 -4.21 12.24 -15.25
C ALA A 225 -2.94 11.46 -14.84
N ARG A 226 -2.72 11.27 -13.53
CA ARG A 226 -1.62 10.48 -12.97
C ARG A 226 -1.92 8.98 -12.89
N LYS A 227 -3.14 8.56 -13.28
CA LYS A 227 -3.59 7.16 -13.26
C LYS A 227 -3.41 6.52 -11.88
N VAL A 228 -3.86 7.21 -10.82
CA VAL A 228 -3.85 6.64 -9.46
C VAL A 228 -4.67 5.36 -9.38
N ASP A 229 -4.35 4.50 -8.42
CA ASP A 229 -5.08 3.23 -8.24
C ASP A 229 -6.45 3.45 -7.57
N PHE A 230 -6.55 4.47 -6.70
CA PHE A 230 -7.78 4.93 -6.03
C PHE A 230 -7.75 6.44 -5.79
N VAL A 231 -8.92 7.03 -5.54
CA VAL A 231 -9.04 8.35 -4.90
C VAL A 231 -9.30 8.12 -3.41
N LYS A 232 -8.52 8.74 -2.53
CA LYS A 232 -8.72 8.72 -1.07
C LYS A 232 -9.35 10.00 -0.60
N ILE A 233 -10.38 9.88 0.26
CA ILE A 233 -10.99 11.05 0.94
C ILE A 233 -10.98 10.86 2.46
N TRP A 234 -11.00 11.98 3.21
CA TRP A 234 -11.20 11.99 4.65
C TRP A 234 -12.54 12.68 4.98
N VAL A 235 -13.43 11.93 5.63
CA VAL A 235 -14.72 12.41 6.15
C VAL A 235 -14.72 12.20 7.65
N ASP A 236 -13.97 13.07 8.33
CA ASP A 236 -13.75 13.02 9.77
C ASP A 236 -13.50 14.44 10.28
N ASP A 237 -14.16 14.83 11.35
CA ASP A 237 -14.00 16.13 12.01
C ASP A 237 -13.12 16.04 13.27
N ARG A 238 -12.53 14.86 13.53
CA ARG A 238 -11.71 14.62 14.71
C ARG A 238 -12.43 15.01 16.00
N GLU A 239 -13.64 14.52 16.17
CA GLU A 239 -14.51 14.80 17.32
C GLU A 239 -14.83 16.30 17.46
N GLY A 240 -15.11 16.96 16.30
CA GLY A 240 -15.51 18.37 16.23
C GLY A 240 -14.36 19.37 16.30
N THR A 241 -13.10 18.93 16.22
CA THR A 241 -11.94 19.84 16.30
C THR A 241 -11.57 20.50 14.96
N VAL A 242 -12.04 19.95 13.84
CA VAL A 242 -11.84 20.49 12.49
C VAL A 242 -13.13 20.38 11.67
N PRO A 243 -13.35 21.25 10.66
CA PRO A 243 -14.47 21.06 9.74
C PRO A 243 -14.33 19.77 8.95
N LYS A 244 -15.42 19.04 8.78
CA LYS A 244 -15.51 17.81 8.00
C LYS A 244 -15.71 18.11 6.52
N LEU A 245 -15.23 17.25 5.62
CA LEU A 245 -15.54 17.31 4.20
C LEU A 245 -17.07 17.16 4.00
N PRO A 246 -17.78 18.19 3.53
CA PRO A 246 -19.25 18.16 3.49
C PRO A 246 -19.81 17.29 2.37
N PRO A 247 -21.09 16.84 2.47
CA PRO A 247 -21.73 15.96 1.48
C PRO A 247 -21.67 16.46 0.04
N ALA A 248 -21.82 17.75 -0.21
CA ALA A 248 -21.73 18.31 -1.55
C ALA A 248 -20.36 18.05 -2.19
N LEU A 249 -19.28 18.19 -1.41
CA LEU A 249 -17.93 18.01 -1.93
C LEU A 249 -17.58 16.52 -2.15
N TYR A 250 -17.91 15.63 -1.20
CA TYR A 250 -17.60 14.22 -1.44
C TYR A 250 -18.46 13.60 -2.55
N ARG A 251 -19.69 14.05 -2.78
CA ARG A 251 -20.48 13.65 -3.94
C ARG A 251 -19.83 14.11 -5.24
N ALA A 252 -19.39 15.38 -5.31
CA ALA A 252 -18.67 15.89 -6.47
C ALA A 252 -17.39 15.10 -6.76
N ILE A 253 -16.65 14.68 -5.71
CA ILE A 253 -15.45 13.82 -5.84
C ILE A 253 -15.83 12.46 -6.39
N ILE A 254 -16.86 11.81 -5.84
CA ILE A 254 -17.31 10.46 -6.26
C ILE A 254 -17.78 10.50 -7.72
N ASP A 255 -18.63 11.46 -8.09
CA ASP A 255 -19.12 11.61 -9.46
C ASP A 255 -17.98 11.80 -10.47
N GLU A 256 -17.04 12.70 -10.16
CA GLU A 256 -15.91 12.98 -11.03
C GLU A 256 -14.95 11.77 -11.11
N ALA A 257 -14.68 11.10 -9.99
CA ALA A 257 -13.85 9.89 -9.98
C ALA A 257 -14.48 8.78 -10.84
N HIS A 258 -15.77 8.56 -10.71
CA HIS A 258 -16.50 7.55 -11.51
C HIS A 258 -16.52 7.91 -13.01
N ALA A 259 -16.62 9.20 -13.38
CA ALA A 259 -16.50 9.64 -14.76
C ALA A 259 -15.13 9.26 -15.35
N HIS A 260 -14.09 9.24 -14.52
CA HIS A 260 -12.72 8.79 -14.86
C HIS A 260 -12.46 7.28 -14.60
N LYS A 261 -13.49 6.49 -14.24
CA LYS A 261 -13.40 5.05 -13.89
C LYS A 261 -12.49 4.76 -12.69
N LEU A 262 -12.30 5.76 -11.85
CA LEU A 262 -11.60 5.63 -10.57
C LEU A 262 -12.59 5.30 -9.45
N ARG A 263 -12.14 4.52 -8.49
CA ARG A 263 -12.89 4.19 -7.28
C ARG A 263 -12.47 5.09 -6.13
N VAL A 264 -13.41 5.42 -5.25
CA VAL A 264 -13.18 6.29 -4.09
C VAL A 264 -13.21 5.49 -2.80
N VAL A 265 -12.19 5.68 -1.95
CA VAL A 265 -12.08 5.06 -0.62
C VAL A 265 -12.11 6.17 0.44
N ALA A 266 -13.01 6.03 1.41
CA ALA A 266 -13.17 7.01 2.47
C ALA A 266 -12.53 6.56 3.79
N HIS A 267 -11.76 7.44 4.42
CA HIS A 267 -11.59 7.45 5.87
C HIS A 267 -12.88 7.99 6.48
N VAL A 268 -13.46 7.27 7.44
CA VAL A 268 -14.70 7.64 8.11
C VAL A 268 -14.60 7.31 9.61
N TYR A 269 -15.29 8.08 10.44
CA TYR A 269 -15.38 7.85 11.87
C TYR A 269 -16.81 7.49 12.30
N TYR A 270 -17.80 8.27 11.84
CA TYR A 270 -19.18 8.20 12.29
C TYR A 270 -20.06 7.29 11.43
N LEU A 271 -20.95 6.53 12.08
CA LEU A 271 -21.91 5.66 11.41
C LEU A 271 -22.85 6.44 10.45
N ALA A 272 -23.27 7.64 10.86
CA ALA A 272 -24.11 8.50 10.03
C ALA A 272 -23.41 8.89 8.73
N ASP A 273 -22.13 9.29 8.79
CA ASP A 273 -21.34 9.62 7.60
C ASP A 273 -21.12 8.39 6.71
N GLY A 274 -20.89 7.23 7.32
CA GLY A 274 -20.77 5.97 6.58
C GLY A 274 -22.02 5.63 5.77
N LYS A 275 -23.21 5.81 6.34
CA LYS A 275 -24.49 5.63 5.64
C LYS A 275 -24.64 6.62 4.49
N ASP A 276 -24.32 7.89 4.71
CA ASP A 276 -24.44 8.92 3.68
C ASP A 276 -23.43 8.71 2.54
N LEU A 277 -22.22 8.26 2.84
CA LEU A 277 -21.21 7.87 1.84
C LEU A 277 -21.68 6.68 1.00
N LEU A 278 -22.31 5.64 1.61
CA LEU A 278 -22.90 4.52 0.87
C LEU A 278 -23.99 4.99 -0.09
N ARG A 279 -24.89 5.89 0.36
CA ARG A 279 -25.93 6.49 -0.49
C ARG A 279 -25.35 7.40 -1.59
N ALA A 280 -24.20 8.03 -1.32
CA ALA A 280 -23.50 8.87 -2.29
C ALA A 280 -22.72 8.08 -3.34
N GLY A 281 -22.60 6.75 -3.19
CA GLY A 281 -21.92 5.93 -4.19
C GLY A 281 -20.47 5.57 -3.88
N ILE A 282 -19.99 5.70 -2.63
CA ILE A 282 -18.63 5.33 -2.25
C ILE A 282 -18.31 3.87 -2.63
N ASP A 283 -17.06 3.59 -3.00
CA ASP A 283 -16.62 2.24 -3.41
C ASP A 283 -15.99 1.43 -2.28
N GLY A 284 -15.50 2.08 -1.23
CA GLY A 284 -14.91 1.38 -0.10
C GLY A 284 -14.61 2.28 1.09
N PHE A 285 -14.36 1.63 2.22
CA PHE A 285 -13.96 2.28 3.45
C PHE A 285 -12.56 1.81 3.86
N ALA A 286 -11.73 2.77 4.24
CA ALA A 286 -10.49 2.57 4.95
C ALA A 286 -10.75 2.90 6.41
N HIS A 287 -10.74 1.91 7.25
CA HIS A 287 -11.22 1.78 8.62
C HIS A 287 -12.71 1.39 8.75
N GLY A 288 -13.03 0.68 9.83
CA GLY A 288 -14.40 0.46 10.28
C GLY A 288 -14.98 1.73 10.92
N ILE A 289 -16.30 1.74 11.10
CA ILE A 289 -17.00 2.76 11.89
C ILE A 289 -16.51 2.71 13.35
N ARG A 290 -16.34 3.87 13.97
CA ARG A 290 -15.64 4.00 15.25
C ARG A 290 -16.48 4.54 16.42
N ASP A 291 -17.52 5.33 16.13
CA ASP A 291 -18.40 5.92 17.14
C ASP A 291 -19.44 4.94 17.66
N LEU A 292 -20.06 4.16 16.78
CA LEU A 292 -21.13 3.23 17.06
C LEU A 292 -20.92 1.89 16.34
N GLU A 293 -21.54 0.83 16.86
CA GLU A 293 -21.65 -0.41 16.10
C GLU A 293 -22.54 -0.22 14.87
N VAL A 294 -22.19 -0.90 13.77
CA VAL A 294 -23.01 -0.87 12.56
C VAL A 294 -24.37 -1.44 12.83
N ASP A 295 -25.41 -0.81 12.30
CA ASP A 295 -26.80 -1.23 12.43
C ASP A 295 -27.32 -1.96 11.15
N GLU A 296 -28.56 -2.42 11.18
CA GLU A 296 -29.16 -3.15 10.05
C GLU A 296 -29.29 -2.29 8.79
N GLU A 297 -29.48 -0.98 8.95
CA GLU A 297 -29.54 -0.07 7.79
C GLU A 297 -28.18 0.01 7.08
N PHE A 298 -27.10 0.17 7.83
CA PHE A 298 -25.74 0.19 7.26
C PHE A 298 -25.41 -1.11 6.55
N ILE A 299 -25.74 -2.26 7.17
CA ILE A 299 -25.59 -3.59 6.56
C ILE A 299 -26.44 -3.72 5.30
N GLY A 300 -27.69 -3.23 5.33
CA GLY A 300 -28.58 -3.22 4.17
C GLY A 300 -28.03 -2.41 2.99
N LEU A 301 -27.43 -1.23 3.27
CA LEU A 301 -26.77 -0.39 2.26
C LEU A 301 -25.57 -1.09 1.61
N PHE A 302 -24.76 -1.83 2.38
CA PHE A 302 -23.71 -2.67 1.82
C PHE A 302 -24.25 -3.80 0.95
N LYS A 303 -25.30 -4.51 1.41
CA LYS A 303 -25.91 -5.60 0.65
C LYS A 303 -26.51 -5.13 -0.67
N ALA A 304 -27.02 -3.91 -0.72
CA ALA A 304 -27.53 -3.30 -1.96
C ALA A 304 -26.41 -2.99 -2.98
N ARG A 305 -25.15 -2.97 -2.54
CA ARG A 305 -23.98 -2.68 -3.36
C ARG A 305 -22.85 -3.67 -3.08
N PRO A 306 -22.94 -4.91 -3.57
CA PRO A 306 -22.02 -5.99 -3.23
C PRO A 306 -20.57 -5.76 -3.70
N GLU A 307 -20.32 -4.75 -4.55
CA GLU A 307 -19.00 -4.35 -4.99
C GLU A 307 -18.25 -3.52 -3.96
N VAL A 308 -18.95 -2.88 -3.03
CA VAL A 308 -18.35 -2.04 -1.97
C VAL A 308 -17.57 -2.92 -0.99
N PHE A 309 -16.42 -2.43 -0.55
CA PHE A 309 -15.53 -3.17 0.34
C PHE A 309 -15.19 -2.39 1.60
N LEU A 310 -14.78 -3.13 2.63
CA LEU A 310 -14.22 -2.60 3.86
C LEU A 310 -12.78 -3.08 4.04
N ILE A 311 -11.87 -2.16 4.33
CA ILE A 311 -10.53 -2.43 4.85
C ILE A 311 -10.61 -2.15 6.36
N PRO A 312 -10.54 -3.15 7.25
CA PRO A 312 -10.88 -2.96 8.66
C PRO A 312 -9.96 -1.99 9.39
N ASN A 313 -8.65 -2.14 9.24
CA ASN A 313 -7.64 -1.40 9.98
C ASN A 313 -8.03 -1.32 11.46
N LEU A 314 -8.01 -2.45 12.12
CA LEU A 314 -8.35 -2.53 13.54
C LEU A 314 -7.34 -1.73 14.36
N PRO A 315 -7.76 -1.13 15.49
CA PRO A 315 -6.86 -0.31 16.30
C PRO A 315 -5.63 -1.10 16.74
N ASP A 316 -4.46 -0.52 16.53
CA ASP A 316 -3.19 -1.11 16.88
C ASP A 316 -3.14 -1.57 18.34
N ARG A 317 -2.59 -2.74 18.54
CA ARG A 317 -2.19 -3.22 19.86
C ARG A 317 -0.69 -3.04 20.06
N ALA A 318 -0.29 -2.83 21.29
CA ALA A 318 1.13 -2.89 21.62
C ALA A 318 1.67 -4.30 21.37
N PRO A 319 2.90 -4.45 20.81
CA PRO A 319 3.53 -5.76 20.66
C PRO A 319 3.64 -6.50 21.99
N GLY A 320 3.17 -7.75 22.02
CA GLY A 320 3.32 -8.64 23.16
C GLY A 320 4.72 -9.32 23.18
N ALA A 321 5.01 -10.04 24.26
CA ALA A 321 6.30 -10.74 24.39
C ALA A 321 6.61 -11.69 23.22
N SER A 322 5.60 -12.37 22.68
CA SER A 322 5.73 -13.24 21.51
C SER A 322 6.04 -12.50 20.21
N ASP A 323 5.75 -11.20 20.14
CA ASP A 323 6.01 -10.39 18.97
C ASP A 323 7.46 -9.87 18.93
N LEU A 324 8.10 -9.75 20.10
CA LEU A 324 9.41 -9.13 20.24
C LEU A 324 10.51 -9.87 19.49
N ALA A 325 10.46 -11.21 19.45
CA ALA A 325 11.42 -12.02 18.69
C ALA A 325 11.32 -11.73 17.18
N PHE A 326 10.09 -11.68 16.66
CA PHE A 326 9.82 -11.40 15.26
C PHE A 326 10.20 -9.95 14.88
N LEU A 327 9.88 -8.96 15.75
CA LEU A 327 10.26 -7.57 15.57
C LEU A 327 11.77 -7.36 15.59
N SER A 328 12.50 -8.08 16.44
CA SER A 328 13.97 -7.97 16.55
C SER A 328 14.71 -8.43 15.30
N GLU A 329 14.05 -9.08 14.37
CA GLU A 329 14.62 -9.42 13.07
C GLU A 329 14.85 -8.20 12.18
N THR A 330 14.05 -7.13 12.35
CA THR A 330 14.02 -5.99 11.44
C THR A 330 14.12 -4.63 12.13
N LEU A 331 13.97 -4.57 13.45
CA LEU A 331 14.09 -3.34 14.23
C LEU A 331 15.41 -3.29 15.00
N PRO A 332 16.02 -2.09 15.15
CA PRO A 332 17.17 -1.89 16.02
C PRO A 332 16.86 -2.22 17.49
N SER A 333 17.89 -2.65 18.22
CA SER A 333 17.76 -3.00 19.65
C SER A 333 17.21 -1.87 20.51
N GLU A 334 17.53 -0.62 20.16
CA GLU A 334 17.07 0.60 20.83
C GLU A 334 15.54 0.75 20.75
N GLN A 335 14.91 0.24 19.69
CA GLN A 335 13.45 0.24 19.55
C GLN A 335 12.80 -0.94 20.29
N ILE A 336 13.47 -2.08 20.34
CA ILE A 336 12.96 -3.29 21.00
C ILE A 336 12.99 -3.13 22.54
N ALA A 337 13.97 -2.44 23.10
CA ALA A 337 14.11 -2.29 24.56
C ALA A 337 12.87 -1.65 25.23
N PRO A 338 12.35 -0.50 24.77
CA PRO A 338 11.13 0.09 25.32
C PRO A 338 9.89 -0.80 25.13
N MET A 339 9.77 -1.50 24.01
CA MET A 339 8.67 -2.44 23.76
C MET A 339 8.71 -3.61 24.74
N ARG A 340 9.91 -4.10 25.09
CA ARG A 340 10.10 -5.15 26.08
C ARG A 340 9.66 -4.72 27.48
N GLU A 341 10.03 -3.50 27.89
CA GLU A 341 9.61 -2.94 29.17
C GLU A 341 8.08 -2.79 29.25
N THR A 342 7.46 -2.30 28.16
CA THR A 342 6.01 -2.17 28.09
C THR A 342 5.33 -3.53 28.14
N SER A 343 5.82 -4.51 27.40
CA SER A 343 5.30 -5.87 27.39
C SER A 343 5.43 -6.57 28.76
N ALA A 344 6.50 -6.31 29.51
CA ALA A 344 6.71 -6.85 30.85
C ALA A 344 5.72 -6.30 31.91
N LYS A 345 5.19 -5.09 31.69
CA LYS A 345 4.15 -4.47 32.53
C LYS A 345 2.74 -5.00 32.24
N GLY A 346 2.60 -5.92 31.31
CA GLY A 346 1.35 -6.44 30.79
C GLY A 346 0.87 -5.67 29.55
N SER A 347 0.10 -6.33 28.70
CA SER A 347 -0.53 -5.65 27.56
C SER A 347 -1.52 -4.61 28.07
N PRO A 348 -1.47 -3.36 27.59
CA PRO A 348 -2.51 -2.38 27.88
C PRO A 348 -3.87 -2.96 27.50
N ALA A 349 -4.93 -2.60 28.25
CA ALA A 349 -6.28 -2.92 27.83
C ALA A 349 -6.52 -2.43 26.40
N ARG A 350 -7.17 -3.25 25.59
CA ARG A 350 -7.56 -2.84 24.23
C ARG A 350 -8.40 -1.57 24.31
N PRO A 351 -8.21 -0.60 23.42
CA PRO A 351 -9.07 0.57 23.35
C PRO A 351 -10.53 0.14 23.14
N ARG A 352 -11.49 0.82 23.81
CA ARG A 352 -12.93 0.63 23.56
C ARG A 352 -13.27 0.67 22.05
N LEU A 353 -12.50 1.41 21.31
CA LEU A 353 -12.58 1.50 19.86
C LEU A 353 -12.42 0.13 19.17
N PHE A 354 -11.54 -0.73 19.67
CA PHE A 354 -11.39 -2.09 19.15
C PHE A 354 -12.70 -2.89 19.27
N ASP A 355 -13.36 -2.83 20.41
CA ASP A 355 -14.60 -3.61 20.66
C ASP A 355 -15.72 -3.22 19.69
N VAL A 356 -15.88 -1.91 19.44
CA VAL A 356 -16.88 -1.38 18.48
C VAL A 356 -16.58 -1.87 17.07
N GLN A 357 -15.33 -1.74 16.63
CA GLN A 357 -14.94 -2.14 15.28
C GLN A 357 -14.96 -3.67 15.12
N ALA A 358 -14.55 -4.43 16.12
CA ALA A 358 -14.54 -5.90 16.09
C ALA A 358 -15.96 -6.45 15.94
N ARG A 359 -16.93 -5.98 16.77
CA ARG A 359 -18.33 -6.41 16.65
C ARG A 359 -18.94 -6.01 15.31
N SER A 360 -18.62 -4.80 14.83
CA SER A 360 -19.05 -4.33 13.52
C SER A 360 -18.47 -5.19 12.38
N LEU A 361 -17.19 -5.53 12.45
CA LEU A 361 -16.51 -6.38 11.46
C LEU A 361 -17.13 -7.78 11.43
N ALA A 362 -17.38 -8.40 12.59
CA ALA A 362 -18.05 -9.71 12.67
C ALA A 362 -19.43 -9.70 12.01
N ARG A 363 -20.24 -8.65 12.25
CA ARG A 363 -21.58 -8.50 11.63
C ARG A 363 -21.49 -8.30 10.13
N LEU A 364 -20.57 -7.48 9.63
CA LEU A 364 -20.37 -7.24 8.21
C LEU A 364 -19.84 -8.48 7.50
N ASN A 365 -18.92 -9.23 8.13
CA ASN A 365 -18.43 -10.50 7.60
C ASN A 365 -19.54 -11.55 7.50
N ALA A 366 -20.36 -11.70 8.55
CA ALA A 366 -21.53 -12.60 8.54
C ALA A 366 -22.57 -12.20 7.48
N ALA A 367 -22.67 -10.90 7.16
CA ALA A 367 -23.54 -10.37 6.11
C ALA A 367 -22.98 -10.56 4.69
N GLY A 368 -21.77 -11.09 4.52
CA GLY A 368 -21.12 -11.33 3.23
C GLY A 368 -20.51 -10.09 2.60
N VAL A 369 -20.26 -9.04 3.36
CA VAL A 369 -19.55 -7.84 2.87
C VAL A 369 -18.13 -8.22 2.44
N ARG A 370 -17.66 -7.62 1.36
CA ARG A 370 -16.29 -7.81 0.87
C ARG A 370 -15.29 -7.18 1.85
N ILE A 371 -14.60 -8.02 2.61
CA ILE A 371 -13.56 -7.60 3.55
C ILE A 371 -12.21 -7.70 2.84
N GLY A 372 -11.53 -6.58 2.68
CA GLY A 372 -10.13 -6.49 2.30
C GLY A 372 -9.23 -6.51 3.53
N PHE A 373 -7.95 -6.24 3.31
CA PHE A 373 -6.93 -6.24 4.35
C PHE A 373 -6.06 -4.98 4.22
N GLY A 374 -5.73 -4.36 5.32
CA GLY A 374 -4.83 -3.21 5.36
C GLY A 374 -4.39 -2.87 6.77
N THR A 375 -3.24 -2.24 6.91
CA THR A 375 -2.55 -2.09 8.19
C THR A 375 -2.53 -0.67 8.74
N ASP A 376 -2.76 0.33 7.89
CA ASP A 376 -2.49 1.75 8.18
C ASP A 376 -1.02 2.01 8.62
N ALA A 377 -0.10 1.09 8.23
CA ALA A 377 1.30 1.14 8.63
C ALA A 377 2.01 2.39 8.08
N GLY A 378 2.98 2.88 8.84
CA GLY A 378 3.69 4.15 8.59
C GLY A 378 3.22 5.28 9.50
N VAL A 379 2.20 5.04 10.34
CA VAL A 379 1.63 5.99 11.32
C VAL A 379 2.11 5.67 12.75
N GLY A 380 3.23 4.95 12.89
CA GLY A 380 3.77 4.58 14.20
C GLY A 380 3.81 3.07 14.45
N SER A 381 3.18 2.28 13.59
CA SER A 381 3.25 0.82 13.65
C SER A 381 4.46 0.28 12.92
N PRO A 382 5.15 -0.76 13.45
CA PRO A 382 6.29 -1.38 12.79
C PRO A 382 5.91 -1.95 11.43
N LEU A 383 6.66 -1.55 10.40
CA LEU A 383 6.45 -1.96 9.02
C LEU A 383 6.59 -3.49 8.84
N GLY A 384 5.60 -4.09 8.22
CA GLY A 384 5.54 -5.52 7.97
C GLY A 384 4.99 -6.34 9.14
N TRP A 385 5.40 -6.08 10.39
CA TRP A 385 4.81 -6.71 11.57
C TRP A 385 3.32 -6.41 11.69
N SER A 386 2.91 -5.16 11.43
CA SER A 386 1.51 -4.72 11.48
C SER A 386 0.57 -5.60 10.64
N ALA A 387 1.05 -6.16 9.52
CA ALA A 387 0.25 -7.10 8.73
C ALA A 387 -0.08 -8.39 9.50
N HIS A 388 0.88 -8.93 10.24
CA HIS A 388 0.65 -10.13 11.05
C HIS A 388 -0.13 -9.83 12.33
N ALA A 389 -0.08 -8.60 12.82
CA ALA A 389 -0.91 -8.13 13.92
C ALA A 389 -2.37 -7.96 13.49
N GLU A 390 -2.62 -7.30 12.36
CA GLU A 390 -3.97 -7.12 11.81
C GLU A 390 -4.65 -8.46 11.50
N LEU A 391 -3.92 -9.46 10.94
CA LEU A 391 -4.46 -10.81 10.77
C LEU A 391 -4.93 -11.43 12.09
N ALA A 392 -4.14 -11.28 13.16
CA ALA A 392 -4.51 -11.78 14.48
C ALA A 392 -5.72 -11.03 15.04
N ASP A 393 -5.78 -9.72 14.84
CA ASP A 393 -6.87 -8.85 15.28
C ASP A 393 -8.17 -9.13 14.53
N MET A 394 -8.11 -9.42 13.22
CA MET A 394 -9.26 -9.86 12.44
C MET A 394 -9.83 -11.19 12.97
N VAL A 395 -8.97 -12.13 13.36
CA VAL A 395 -9.42 -13.40 13.96
C VAL A 395 -10.01 -13.17 15.35
N GLU A 396 -9.40 -12.33 16.18
CA GLU A 396 -9.95 -11.93 17.48
C GLU A 396 -11.30 -11.21 17.32
N ALA A 397 -11.49 -10.45 16.26
CA ALA A 397 -12.75 -9.80 15.90
C ALA A 397 -13.82 -10.77 15.35
N GLY A 398 -13.54 -12.07 15.27
CA GLY A 398 -14.51 -13.10 14.91
C GLY A 398 -14.44 -13.68 13.50
N LEU A 399 -13.44 -13.31 12.69
CA LEU A 399 -13.19 -14.00 11.43
C LEU A 399 -12.49 -15.35 11.72
N THR A 400 -12.78 -16.36 10.90
CA THR A 400 -11.95 -17.57 10.91
C THR A 400 -10.56 -17.25 10.32
N PRO A 401 -9.49 -18.01 10.69
CA PRO A 401 -8.19 -17.86 10.06
C PRO A 401 -8.23 -17.91 8.53
N ALA A 402 -9.04 -18.80 7.96
CA ALA A 402 -9.23 -18.91 6.52
C ALA A 402 -9.84 -17.63 5.91
N GLN A 403 -10.83 -17.03 6.56
CA GLN A 403 -11.45 -15.77 6.12
C GLN A 403 -10.44 -14.59 6.17
N ALA A 404 -9.66 -14.49 7.25
CA ALA A 404 -8.61 -13.47 7.37
C ALA A 404 -7.53 -13.63 6.28
N LEU A 405 -7.10 -14.86 6.00
CA LEU A 405 -6.14 -15.12 4.92
C LEU A 405 -6.72 -14.80 3.53
N VAL A 406 -7.99 -15.13 3.26
CA VAL A 406 -8.66 -14.76 2.01
C VAL A 406 -8.75 -13.24 1.87
N ALA A 407 -9.08 -12.51 2.95
CA ALA A 407 -9.11 -11.05 2.94
C ALA A 407 -7.74 -10.47 2.58
N ALA A 408 -6.66 -11.00 3.19
CA ALA A 408 -5.28 -10.52 3.00
C ALA A 408 -4.61 -10.99 1.70
N THR A 409 -5.24 -11.85 0.92
CA THR A 409 -4.67 -12.41 -0.31
C THR A 409 -5.60 -12.17 -1.50
N ARG A 410 -6.45 -13.14 -1.84
CA ARG A 410 -7.32 -13.10 -3.02
C ARG A 410 -8.26 -11.89 -3.04
N MET A 411 -8.88 -11.55 -1.90
CA MET A 411 -9.81 -10.42 -1.85
C MET A 411 -9.09 -9.09 -2.04
N SER A 412 -7.96 -8.88 -1.36
CA SER A 412 -7.13 -7.69 -1.55
C SER A 412 -6.59 -7.58 -2.97
N ALA A 413 -6.16 -8.70 -3.58
CA ALA A 413 -5.78 -8.72 -4.99
C ALA A 413 -6.91 -8.27 -5.91
N ALA A 414 -8.13 -8.79 -5.70
CA ALA A 414 -9.31 -8.42 -6.48
C ALA A 414 -9.70 -6.95 -6.29
N ILE A 415 -9.63 -6.43 -5.06
CA ILE A 415 -9.90 -5.02 -4.75
C ILE A 415 -8.86 -4.13 -5.45
N LEU A 416 -7.57 -4.50 -5.43
CA LEU A 416 -6.50 -3.72 -6.06
C LEU A 416 -6.35 -3.99 -7.58
N ARG A 417 -7.22 -4.85 -8.15
CA ARG A 417 -7.18 -5.29 -9.56
C ARG A 417 -5.82 -5.90 -9.95
N LEU A 418 -5.23 -6.63 -9.02
CA LEU A 418 -4.02 -7.43 -9.25
C LEU A 418 -4.41 -8.87 -9.61
N ASP A 419 -5.05 -9.05 -10.76
CA ASP A 419 -5.68 -10.31 -11.17
C ASP A 419 -4.71 -11.50 -11.23
N GLN A 420 -3.41 -11.24 -11.34
CA GLN A 420 -2.37 -12.26 -11.37
C GLN A 420 -1.85 -12.66 -9.99
N HIS A 421 -2.28 -12.02 -8.90
CA HIS A 421 -1.75 -12.18 -7.55
C HIS A 421 -2.79 -12.78 -6.58
N GLY A 422 -2.37 -13.03 -5.35
CA GLY A 422 -3.24 -13.38 -4.21
C GLY A 422 -3.69 -14.85 -4.17
N MET A 423 -3.19 -15.72 -5.04
CA MET A 423 -3.53 -17.16 -5.04
C MET A 423 -2.35 -18.02 -5.49
N VAL A 424 -2.23 -19.22 -4.93
CA VAL A 424 -1.38 -20.28 -5.49
C VAL A 424 -2.23 -21.09 -6.46
N ALA A 425 -2.19 -20.71 -7.74
CA ALA A 425 -2.97 -21.35 -8.79
C ALA A 425 -2.27 -21.21 -10.15
N ASN A 426 -2.56 -22.10 -11.08
CA ASN A 426 -1.99 -22.11 -12.43
C ASN A 426 -2.15 -20.71 -13.10
N GLY A 427 -1.07 -20.22 -13.69
CA GLY A 427 -1.01 -18.94 -14.39
C GLY A 427 -0.83 -17.70 -13.50
N LYS A 428 -1.00 -17.84 -12.18
CA LYS A 428 -0.80 -16.72 -11.23
C LYS A 428 0.69 -16.45 -11.01
N SER A 429 1.00 -15.24 -10.55
CA SER A 429 2.32 -14.85 -10.08
C SER A 429 2.73 -15.72 -8.89
N ALA A 430 3.95 -16.20 -8.91
CA ALA A 430 4.47 -17.06 -7.86
C ALA A 430 4.94 -16.24 -6.65
N ASP A 431 3.97 -15.57 -5.99
CA ASP A 431 4.13 -14.82 -4.76
C ASP A 431 3.58 -15.66 -3.60
N PHE A 432 4.47 -16.23 -2.80
CA PHE A 432 4.06 -17.12 -1.72
C PHE A 432 5.01 -17.08 -0.53
N ILE A 433 4.50 -17.51 0.61
CA ILE A 433 5.22 -17.63 1.87
C ILE A 433 5.29 -19.12 2.22
N VAL A 434 6.46 -19.56 2.65
CA VAL A 434 6.69 -20.87 3.28
C VAL A 434 6.75 -20.65 4.78
N LEU A 435 5.90 -21.35 5.52
CA LEU A 435 5.76 -21.25 6.98
C LEU A 435 6.16 -22.56 7.65
N ASP A 436 6.67 -22.47 8.89
CA ASP A 436 7.02 -23.62 9.72
C ASP A 436 5.80 -24.30 10.37
N ALA A 437 4.63 -23.64 10.36
CA ALA A 437 3.39 -24.19 10.90
C ALA A 437 2.17 -23.59 10.21
N SER A 438 1.02 -24.29 10.28
CA SER A 438 -0.21 -23.89 9.62
C SER A 438 -0.86 -22.66 10.28
N PRO A 439 -1.10 -21.57 9.54
CA PRO A 439 -1.85 -20.41 10.05
C PRO A 439 -3.34 -20.69 10.19
N LEU A 440 -3.85 -21.79 9.65
CA LEU A 440 -5.24 -22.23 9.87
C LEU A 440 -5.45 -22.80 11.26
N GLU A 441 -4.40 -23.37 11.87
CA GLU A 441 -4.41 -23.85 13.25
C GLU A 441 -4.28 -22.70 14.25
N ASN A 442 -3.38 -21.76 13.95
CA ASN A 442 -3.17 -20.54 14.72
C ASN A 442 -2.67 -19.44 13.78
N ILE A 443 -3.45 -18.38 13.65
CA ILE A 443 -3.13 -17.29 12.72
C ILE A 443 -1.77 -16.64 13.00
N THR A 444 -1.28 -16.66 14.23
CA THR A 444 0.05 -16.14 14.58
C THR A 444 1.20 -16.94 13.96
N ASN A 445 0.96 -18.15 13.43
CA ASN A 445 1.93 -18.93 12.68
C ASN A 445 2.33 -18.26 11.36
N THR A 446 1.60 -17.25 10.88
CA THR A 446 2.04 -16.41 9.76
C THR A 446 3.37 -15.70 10.02
N ARG A 447 3.80 -15.57 11.28
CA ARG A 447 5.10 -15.02 11.69
C ARG A 447 6.24 -16.02 11.61
N ARG A 448 5.94 -17.31 11.49
CA ARG A 448 6.94 -18.39 11.40
C ARG A 448 7.40 -18.61 9.97
N ILE A 449 7.99 -17.54 9.39
CA ILE A 449 8.38 -17.50 7.99
C ILE A 449 9.70 -18.20 7.77
N ALA A 450 9.67 -19.34 7.06
CA ALA A 450 10.86 -20.05 6.60
C ALA A 450 11.45 -19.42 5.34
N ALA A 451 10.60 -19.05 4.35
CA ALA A 451 11.03 -18.39 3.13
C ALA A 451 9.88 -17.54 2.53
N VAL A 452 10.24 -16.55 1.75
CA VAL A 452 9.31 -15.72 0.96
C VAL A 452 9.75 -15.75 -0.50
N TYR A 453 8.80 -15.91 -1.39
CA TYR A 453 9.01 -15.87 -2.84
C TYR A 453 8.13 -14.79 -3.45
N LEU A 454 8.72 -13.90 -4.25
CA LEU A 454 8.02 -12.88 -5.03
C LEU A 454 8.36 -13.06 -6.51
N ALA A 455 7.35 -13.16 -7.36
CA ALA A 455 7.51 -13.51 -8.77
C ALA A 455 8.47 -14.71 -8.97
N GLY A 456 8.32 -15.72 -8.13
CA GLY A 456 9.13 -16.96 -8.15
C GLY A 456 10.57 -16.84 -7.68
N ARG A 457 11.00 -15.64 -7.24
CA ARG A 457 12.34 -15.42 -6.67
C ARG A 457 12.28 -15.41 -5.18
N GLU A 458 13.20 -16.11 -4.55
CA GLU A 458 13.35 -16.08 -3.12
C GLU A 458 13.87 -14.72 -2.66
N VAL A 459 13.17 -14.10 -1.69
CA VAL A 459 13.61 -12.87 -1.03
C VAL A 459 14.80 -13.21 -0.14
N ASP A 460 15.94 -12.60 -0.39
CA ASP A 460 17.14 -12.76 0.43
C ASP A 460 16.97 -12.06 1.79
N ARG A 461 16.20 -12.71 2.67
CA ARG A 461 15.89 -12.20 4.01
C ARG A 461 17.17 -12.06 4.85
N ALA A 462 18.18 -12.90 4.64
CA ALA A 462 19.44 -12.83 5.38
C ALA A 462 20.20 -11.54 5.03
N LYS A 463 20.31 -11.23 3.74
CA LYS A 463 20.94 -9.99 3.24
C LYS A 463 20.20 -8.75 3.72
N LEU A 464 18.87 -8.72 3.62
CA LEU A 464 18.06 -7.58 4.09
C LEU A 464 18.27 -7.34 5.59
N ARG A 465 18.20 -8.39 6.40
CA ARG A 465 18.43 -8.34 7.85
C ARG A 465 19.83 -7.82 8.20
N ALA A 466 20.87 -8.33 7.52
CA ALA A 466 22.25 -7.86 7.70
C ALA A 466 22.37 -6.36 7.41
N GLY A 467 21.73 -5.86 6.34
CA GLY A 467 21.71 -4.45 6.00
C GLY A 467 21.04 -3.55 7.05
N TRP A 468 20.03 -4.05 7.78
CA TRP A 468 19.37 -3.29 8.85
C TRP A 468 20.10 -3.35 10.19
N SER A 469 20.80 -4.47 10.48
CA SER A 469 21.54 -4.64 11.73
C SER A 469 22.90 -3.97 11.75
N GLY A 470 23.34 -3.35 10.64
CA GLY A 470 24.67 -2.75 10.52
C GLY A 470 25.82 -3.77 10.57
N ARG A 471 25.53 -5.07 10.53
CA ARG A 471 26.54 -6.13 10.41
C ARG A 471 26.83 -6.34 8.93
N SER A 472 28.05 -6.01 8.47
CA SER A 472 28.51 -6.46 7.17
C SER A 472 28.43 -7.98 7.14
N SER A 473 27.81 -8.53 6.11
CA SER A 473 27.97 -9.94 5.79
C SER A 473 29.40 -10.13 5.30
N ASP A 474 30.29 -10.52 6.21
CA ASP A 474 31.59 -11.09 5.83
C ASP A 474 31.41 -12.43 5.15
#